data_94a75ace7de5cf409ddb68fa69d5c566
#
_entry.id   94a75ace7de5cf409ddb68fa69d5c566
#
_cell.length_a   1.000
_cell.length_b   1.000
_cell.length_c   1.000
_cell.angle_alpha   90.00
_cell.angle_beta   90.00
_cell.angle_gamma   90.00
#
_symmetry.space_group_name_H-M   'P 1'
#
loop_
_entity.id
_entity.type
_entity.pdbx_description
1 polymer ?
#
loop_
_entity_poly.entity_id
_entity_poly.type
_entity_poly.pdbx_seq_one_letter_code
_entity_poly.pdbx_strand_id
1 'polypeptide(L)'
;KFKISDELLACAARTPHKTENSHLVPDVLDYIPQMTIPGRTTRPIWITVEIPRDIPSGEYTGEIFIRWAAGEDQILSLTVEVLDHIVPAPKDWQFHLDLWQNCVSVKRYHKPTLWSDEHFEILAEYFKILADAGQKVCTAVINHGGQSFDGWYESMILWTKKADGSWFYDYTVFDKFVNMMASIGIDQQINCY
;
A
#
# COMPACT_ATOMS: atom_id res chain seq x y z
N LYS A 1 -8.32 4.04 20.46
CA LYS A 1 -7.21 5.03 20.54
C LYS A 1 -6.30 4.70 19.39
N PHE A 2 -6.48 5.38 18.24
CA PHE A 2 -5.54 5.29 17.14
C PHE A 2 -4.20 5.79 17.67
N LYS A 3 -3.25 4.90 17.84
CA LYS A 3 -1.86 5.26 17.98
C LYS A 3 -1.29 5.25 16.56
N ILE A 4 -1.44 6.36 15.86
CA ILE A 4 -0.55 6.61 14.74
C ILE A 4 0.84 6.68 15.38
N SER A 5 1.76 5.83 14.97
CA SER A 5 3.12 5.92 15.49
C SER A 5 3.66 7.29 15.14
N ASP A 6 4.46 7.88 16.03
CA ASP A 6 5.12 9.17 15.78
C ASP A 6 5.97 9.13 14.49
N GLU A 7 6.34 7.94 14.02
CA GLU A 7 7.06 7.70 12.78
C GLU A 7 6.17 7.85 11.53
N LEU A 8 4.90 7.44 11.57
CA LEU A 8 3.92 7.71 10.49
C LEU A 8 3.52 9.18 10.46
N LEU A 9 3.40 9.82 11.62
CA LEU A 9 3.25 11.28 11.73
C LEU A 9 4.44 12.02 11.14
N ALA A 10 5.66 11.48 11.26
CA ALA A 10 6.86 12.09 10.68
C ALA A 10 6.87 12.06 9.14
N CYS A 11 6.24 11.07 8.51
CA CYS A 11 6.09 11.05 7.05
C CYS A 11 5.11 12.12 6.55
N ALA A 12 4.01 12.34 7.27
CA ALA A 12 3.04 13.40 6.94
C ALA A 12 3.54 14.81 7.34
N ALA A 13 4.47 14.90 8.31
CA ALA A 13 4.92 16.16 8.93
C ALA A 13 6.18 16.77 8.29
N ARG A 14 6.60 16.34 7.10
CA ARG A 14 7.76 16.94 6.42
C ARG A 14 7.49 18.27 5.72
N THR A 15 6.43 18.96 6.05
CA THR A 15 6.37 20.40 5.78
C THR A 15 7.12 21.12 6.90
N PRO A 16 8.19 21.87 6.60
CA PRO A 16 9.01 22.59 7.60
C PRO A 16 8.30 23.76 8.28
N HIS A 17 7.03 23.91 8.05
CA HIS A 17 6.19 24.93 8.67
C HIS A 17 5.31 24.26 9.73
N LYS A 18 5.79 24.26 10.98
CA LYS A 18 4.90 24.21 12.13
C LYS A 18 3.98 25.43 12.05
N THR A 19 2.84 25.26 11.39
CA THR A 19 1.74 26.19 11.56
C THR A 19 1.12 25.87 12.93
N GLU A 20 0.80 26.90 13.69
CA GLU A 20 0.14 26.79 15.00
C GLU A 20 -1.19 26.01 14.97
N ASN A 21 -1.63 25.57 13.80
CA ASN A 21 -2.84 24.83 13.51
C ASN A 21 -2.56 23.45 12.88
N SER A 22 -1.59 22.69 13.41
CA SER A 22 -1.42 21.30 12.96
C SER A 22 -2.61 20.45 13.42
N HIS A 23 -3.41 19.96 12.48
CA HIS A 23 -4.49 19.02 12.73
C HIS A 23 -3.98 17.60 12.53
N LEU A 24 -4.35 16.68 13.44
CA LEU A 24 -4.17 15.26 13.24
C LEU A 24 -5.20 14.80 12.19
N VAL A 25 -4.70 14.34 11.04
CA VAL A 25 -5.52 13.76 9.99
C VAL A 25 -5.39 12.24 10.08
N PRO A 26 -6.50 11.48 10.13
CA PRO A 26 -6.44 10.02 10.09
C PRO A 26 -5.98 9.59 8.70
N ASP A 27 -4.97 8.73 8.65
CA ASP A 27 -4.35 8.26 7.39
C ASP A 27 -4.54 6.76 7.19
N VAL A 28 -4.52 5.98 8.26
CA VAL A 28 -4.60 4.53 8.20
C VAL A 28 -5.90 4.02 8.85
N LEU A 29 -6.61 3.12 8.14
CA LEU A 29 -7.71 2.36 8.73
C LEU A 29 -7.14 1.28 9.65
N ASP A 30 -7.68 1.18 10.87
CA ASP A 30 -7.25 0.20 11.86
C ASP A 30 -8.37 -0.81 12.14
N TYR A 31 -7.99 -2.08 12.32
CA TYR A 31 -8.92 -3.16 12.70
C TYR A 31 -8.94 -3.30 14.22
N ILE A 32 -9.84 -2.58 14.86
CA ILE A 32 -10.02 -2.67 16.31
C ILE A 32 -11.41 -3.21 16.66
N PRO A 33 -11.52 -4.22 17.56
CA PRO A 33 -12.80 -4.82 17.90
C PRO A 33 -13.70 -3.89 18.69
N GLN A 34 -13.12 -2.92 19.40
CA GLN A 34 -13.85 -1.92 20.17
C GLN A 34 -13.04 -0.66 20.38
N MET A 35 -13.72 0.47 20.55
CA MET A 35 -13.07 1.75 20.84
C MET A 35 -13.88 2.58 21.83
N THR A 36 -13.22 3.46 22.56
CA THR A 36 -13.87 4.51 23.35
C THR A 36 -13.97 5.77 22.50
N ILE A 37 -15.19 6.25 22.30
CA ILE A 37 -15.45 7.51 21.58
C ILE A 37 -15.65 8.61 22.63
N PRO A 38 -14.73 9.59 22.72
CA PRO A 38 -14.90 10.72 23.64
C PRO A 38 -16.17 11.52 23.31
N GLY A 39 -16.77 12.10 24.32
CA GLY A 39 -17.93 12.99 24.12
C GLY A 39 -17.62 14.12 23.13
N ARG A 40 -18.59 14.51 22.32
CA ARG A 40 -18.48 15.55 21.27
C ARG A 40 -17.49 15.21 20.16
N THR A 41 -17.22 13.95 19.91
CA THR A 41 -16.42 13.49 18.78
C THR A 41 -17.19 12.52 17.91
N THR A 42 -16.86 12.47 16.62
CA THR A 42 -17.38 11.52 15.64
C THR A 42 -16.24 10.61 15.19
N ARG A 43 -16.55 9.34 14.98
CA ARG A 43 -15.61 8.36 14.42
C ARG A 43 -16.26 7.71 13.20
N PRO A 44 -15.65 7.80 12.03
CA PRO A 44 -16.09 7.06 10.86
C PRO A 44 -15.77 5.57 11.05
N ILE A 45 -16.65 4.73 10.55
CA ILE A 45 -16.46 3.28 10.45
C ILE A 45 -16.48 2.95 8.97
N TRP A 46 -15.42 2.32 8.47
CA TRP A 46 -15.37 1.82 7.11
C TRP A 46 -15.91 0.40 7.06
N ILE A 47 -16.86 0.15 6.19
CA ILE A 47 -17.48 -1.15 6.00
C ILE A 47 -17.23 -1.58 4.58
N THR A 48 -16.66 -2.78 4.41
CA THR A 48 -16.44 -3.40 3.10
C THR A 48 -17.35 -4.62 2.98
N VAL A 49 -18.07 -4.71 1.88
CA VAL A 49 -18.83 -5.89 1.49
C VAL A 49 -18.11 -6.52 0.31
N GLU A 50 -17.60 -7.72 0.49
CA GLU A 50 -17.00 -8.51 -0.59
C GLU A 50 -18.11 -9.22 -1.35
N ILE A 51 -18.14 -9.03 -2.66
CA ILE A 51 -19.12 -9.64 -3.56
C ILE A 51 -18.43 -10.81 -4.28
N PRO A 52 -18.76 -12.08 -3.98
CA PRO A 52 -18.25 -13.23 -4.71
C PRO A 52 -18.60 -13.16 -6.19
N ARG A 53 -17.69 -13.63 -7.05
CA ARG A 53 -17.88 -13.53 -8.51
C ARG A 53 -19.02 -14.40 -9.06
N ASP A 54 -19.40 -15.42 -8.33
CA ASP A 54 -20.42 -16.41 -8.68
C ASP A 54 -21.79 -16.15 -8.03
N ILE A 55 -21.92 -15.05 -7.28
CA ILE A 55 -23.20 -14.70 -6.67
C ILE A 55 -24.18 -14.24 -7.76
N PRO A 56 -25.43 -14.72 -7.78
CA PRO A 56 -26.44 -14.23 -8.71
C PRO A 56 -26.73 -12.75 -8.55
N SER A 57 -27.13 -12.07 -9.62
CA SER A 57 -27.67 -10.72 -9.54
C SER A 57 -28.95 -10.69 -8.70
N GLY A 58 -29.15 -9.62 -7.97
CA GLY A 58 -30.31 -9.46 -7.09
C GLY A 58 -30.04 -8.57 -5.89
N GLU A 59 -31.04 -8.43 -5.04
CA GLU A 59 -30.96 -7.65 -3.83
C GLU A 59 -30.64 -8.55 -2.62
N TYR A 60 -29.62 -8.16 -1.85
CA TYR A 60 -29.16 -8.85 -0.66
C TYR A 60 -29.27 -7.92 0.52
N THR A 61 -29.87 -8.38 1.61
CA THR A 61 -30.04 -7.59 2.82
C THR A 61 -29.21 -8.16 3.97
N GLY A 62 -28.69 -7.29 4.81
CA GLY A 62 -27.96 -7.63 6.01
C GLY A 62 -28.16 -6.60 7.10
N GLU A 63 -27.57 -6.85 8.24
CA GLU A 63 -27.68 -5.97 9.41
C GLU A 63 -26.28 -5.69 9.98
N ILE A 64 -26.08 -4.45 10.40
CA ILE A 64 -24.88 -4.00 11.11
C ILE A 64 -25.26 -3.70 12.53
N PHE A 65 -24.64 -4.41 13.48
CA PHE A 65 -24.90 -4.26 14.91
C PHE A 65 -23.86 -3.33 15.54
N ILE A 66 -24.31 -2.21 16.08
CA ILE A 66 -23.47 -1.29 16.85
C ILE A 66 -23.78 -1.50 18.32
N ARG A 67 -22.83 -2.07 19.06
CA ARG A 67 -22.99 -2.39 20.47
C ARG A 67 -22.29 -1.37 21.34
N TRP A 68 -22.99 -0.91 22.36
CA TRP A 68 -22.50 0.07 23.32
C TRP A 68 -22.21 -0.58 24.67
N ALA A 69 -21.15 -0.11 25.35
CA ALA A 69 -20.87 -0.57 26.73
C ALA A 69 -21.95 -0.16 27.70
N ALA A 70 -22.66 0.94 27.45
CA ALA A 70 -23.80 1.40 28.21
C ALA A 70 -24.79 2.05 27.23
N GLY A 71 -26.03 1.56 27.21
CA GLY A 71 -27.07 2.00 26.30
C GLY A 71 -27.67 0.86 25.49
N GLU A 72 -28.59 1.19 24.61
CA GLU A 72 -29.22 0.21 23.72
C GLU A 72 -28.40 0.01 22.47
N ASP A 73 -28.27 -1.24 22.03
CA ASP A 73 -27.64 -1.59 20.75
C ASP A 73 -28.44 -0.97 19.60
N GLN A 74 -27.71 -0.53 18.58
CA GLN A 74 -28.31 -0.02 17.35
C GLN A 74 -28.12 -1.02 16.23
N ILE A 75 -29.15 -1.20 15.41
CA ILE A 75 -29.14 -2.05 14.24
C ILE A 75 -29.36 -1.15 13.03
N LEU A 76 -28.43 -1.23 12.08
CA LEU A 76 -28.55 -0.55 10.81
C LEU A 76 -28.80 -1.61 9.72
N SER A 77 -29.85 -1.42 8.93
CA SER A 77 -30.10 -2.26 7.77
C SER A 77 -29.14 -1.89 6.63
N LEU A 78 -28.56 -2.89 5.99
CA LEU A 78 -27.75 -2.76 4.80
C LEU A 78 -28.44 -3.50 3.66
N THR A 79 -28.60 -2.82 2.52
CA THR A 79 -29.06 -3.45 1.27
C THR A 79 -27.98 -3.28 0.22
N VAL A 80 -27.64 -4.38 -0.46
CA VAL A 80 -26.68 -4.45 -1.55
C VAL A 80 -27.38 -4.98 -2.78
N GLU A 81 -27.46 -4.18 -3.84
CA GLU A 81 -27.92 -4.60 -5.14
C GLU A 81 -26.74 -5.14 -5.95
N VAL A 82 -26.75 -6.43 -6.25
CA VAL A 82 -25.76 -7.08 -7.12
C VAL A 82 -26.25 -7.01 -8.54
N LEU A 83 -25.51 -6.32 -9.39
CA LEU A 83 -25.84 -6.16 -10.81
C LEU A 83 -25.42 -7.41 -11.61
N ASP A 84 -26.10 -7.67 -12.72
CA ASP A 84 -25.70 -8.71 -13.68
C ASP A 84 -24.52 -8.23 -14.54
N HIS A 85 -23.41 -7.93 -13.86
CA HIS A 85 -22.17 -7.46 -14.46
C HIS A 85 -20.97 -7.90 -13.63
N ILE A 86 -20.03 -8.60 -14.26
CA ILE A 86 -18.79 -9.02 -13.62
C ILE A 86 -17.67 -8.05 -14.01
N VAL A 87 -17.13 -7.32 -13.03
CA VAL A 87 -15.96 -6.47 -13.24
C VAL A 87 -14.76 -7.36 -13.63
N PRO A 88 -14.01 -7.02 -14.69
CA PRO A 88 -12.80 -7.76 -15.06
C PRO A 88 -11.82 -7.90 -13.89
N ALA A 89 -10.96 -8.90 -13.94
CA ALA A 89 -9.88 -9.00 -12.96
C ALA A 89 -8.92 -7.80 -13.06
N PRO A 90 -8.29 -7.34 -11.97
CA PRO A 90 -7.41 -6.17 -11.98
C PRO A 90 -6.32 -6.22 -13.05
N LYS A 91 -5.76 -7.38 -13.32
CA LYS A 91 -4.76 -7.58 -14.39
C LYS A 91 -5.31 -7.27 -15.79
N ASP A 92 -6.63 -7.43 -16.00
CA ASP A 92 -7.29 -7.24 -17.27
C ASP A 92 -7.88 -5.82 -17.45
N TRP A 93 -7.74 -4.96 -16.44
CA TRP A 93 -8.19 -3.57 -16.52
C TRP A 93 -7.38 -2.80 -17.57
N GLN A 94 -8.07 -2.06 -18.42
CA GLN A 94 -7.42 -1.22 -19.44
C GLN A 94 -6.86 0.08 -18.87
N PHE A 95 -7.28 0.45 -17.67
CA PHE A 95 -6.76 1.61 -16.98
C PHE A 95 -5.27 1.43 -16.65
N HIS A 96 -4.44 2.38 -17.08
CA HIS A 96 -3.01 2.36 -16.83
C HIS A 96 -2.69 2.97 -15.47
N LEU A 97 -2.52 2.12 -14.46
CA LEU A 97 -2.15 2.54 -13.12
C LEU A 97 -0.62 2.44 -12.96
N ASP A 98 -0.01 3.56 -12.60
CA ASP A 98 1.43 3.65 -12.28
C ASP A 98 1.61 4.36 -10.94
N LEU A 99 1.56 3.59 -9.86
CA LEU A 99 1.92 4.03 -8.52
C LEU A 99 3.37 3.67 -8.26
N TRP A 100 4.20 4.65 -7.99
CA TRP A 100 5.62 4.46 -7.77
C TRP A 100 5.90 3.66 -6.49
N GLN A 101 6.69 2.62 -6.62
CA GLN A 101 7.09 1.78 -5.50
C GLN A 101 8.36 2.32 -4.87
N ASN A 102 8.38 2.36 -3.53
CA ASN A 102 9.55 2.75 -2.75
C ASN A 102 9.99 1.63 -1.80
N CYS A 103 10.92 0.80 -2.27
CA CYS A 103 11.42 -0.34 -1.50
C CYS A 103 12.19 0.09 -0.23
N VAL A 104 12.83 1.26 -0.27
CA VAL A 104 13.61 1.76 0.88
C VAL A 104 12.69 2.18 2.03
N SER A 105 11.50 2.72 1.74
CA SER A 105 10.50 3.04 2.76
C SER A 105 10.03 1.79 3.50
N VAL A 106 9.77 0.71 2.77
CA VAL A 106 9.40 -0.59 3.36
C VAL A 106 10.53 -1.12 4.26
N LYS A 107 11.78 -1.07 3.77
CA LYS A 107 12.96 -1.43 4.57
C LYS A 107 13.09 -0.60 5.84
N ARG A 108 12.82 0.71 5.78
CA ARG A 108 12.92 1.60 6.96
C ARG A 108 11.88 1.25 8.02
N TYR A 109 10.68 0.88 7.60
CA TYR A 109 9.59 0.54 8.51
C TYR A 109 9.82 -0.82 9.19
N HIS A 110 10.07 -1.87 8.39
CA HIS A 110 10.20 -3.25 8.88
C HIS A 110 11.60 -3.62 9.35
N LYS A 111 12.62 -2.84 8.93
CA LYS A 111 14.04 -2.98 9.33
C LYS A 111 14.73 -4.28 8.87
N PRO A 112 14.35 -4.94 7.77
CA PRO A 112 15.13 -6.03 7.23
C PRO A 112 16.48 -5.51 6.67
N THR A 113 17.41 -6.40 6.39
CA THR A 113 18.58 -6.04 5.59
C THR A 113 18.13 -5.71 4.17
N LEU A 114 18.58 -4.57 3.64
CA LEU A 114 18.23 -4.13 2.28
C LEU A 114 18.58 -5.22 1.27
N TRP A 115 17.64 -5.55 0.39
CA TRP A 115 17.75 -6.55 -0.68
C TRP A 115 17.96 -8.01 -0.21
N SER A 116 17.78 -8.30 1.09
CA SER A 116 17.73 -9.69 1.59
C SER A 116 16.44 -10.41 1.14
N ASP A 117 16.44 -11.75 1.30
CA ASP A 117 15.24 -12.54 1.01
C ASP A 117 14.04 -12.08 1.86
N GLU A 118 14.26 -11.83 3.15
CA GLU A 118 13.24 -11.27 4.05
C GLU A 118 12.67 -9.94 3.52
N HIS A 119 13.54 -9.05 3.01
CA HIS A 119 13.07 -7.79 2.42
C HIS A 119 12.18 -8.03 1.20
N PHE A 120 12.56 -8.95 0.32
CA PHE A 120 11.77 -9.29 -0.86
C PHE A 120 10.43 -9.95 -0.51
N GLU A 121 10.38 -10.78 0.52
CA GLU A 121 9.13 -11.36 1.03
C GLU A 121 8.16 -10.26 1.48
N ILE A 122 8.64 -9.32 2.29
CA ILE A 122 7.83 -8.16 2.73
C ILE A 122 7.39 -7.31 1.53
N LEU A 123 8.29 -7.01 0.59
CA LEU A 123 7.96 -6.23 -0.60
C LEU A 123 6.86 -6.90 -1.43
N ALA A 124 6.92 -8.22 -1.59
CA ALA A 124 5.93 -8.97 -2.36
C ALA A 124 4.53 -8.83 -1.76
N GLU A 125 4.40 -8.87 -0.43
CA GLU A 125 3.11 -8.66 0.26
C GLU A 125 2.55 -7.25 0.02
N TYR A 126 3.39 -6.22 0.15
CA TYR A 126 2.96 -4.83 -0.12
C TYR A 126 2.55 -4.63 -1.58
N PHE A 127 3.36 -5.13 -2.51
CA PHE A 127 3.12 -4.88 -3.93
C PHE A 127 2.03 -5.77 -4.52
N LYS A 128 1.71 -6.88 -3.85
CA LYS A 128 0.49 -7.65 -4.16
C LYS A 128 -0.77 -6.80 -4.00
N ILE A 129 -0.82 -5.92 -3.00
CA ILE A 129 -1.93 -4.98 -2.83
C ILE A 129 -2.05 -4.04 -4.04
N LEU A 130 -0.90 -3.58 -4.58
CA LEU A 130 -0.90 -2.77 -5.79
C LEU A 130 -1.34 -3.57 -7.03
N ALA A 131 -0.89 -4.81 -7.15
CA ALA A 131 -1.34 -5.71 -8.23
C ALA A 131 -2.86 -5.92 -8.19
N ASP A 132 -3.42 -6.13 -7.00
CA ASP A 132 -4.86 -6.26 -6.78
C ASP A 132 -5.65 -4.96 -7.04
N ALA A 133 -4.97 -3.81 -7.00
CA ALA A 133 -5.51 -2.52 -7.42
C ALA A 133 -5.33 -2.24 -8.92
N GLY A 134 -4.74 -3.16 -9.69
CA GLY A 134 -4.54 -3.03 -11.13
C GLY A 134 -3.25 -2.32 -11.56
N GLN A 135 -2.23 -2.26 -10.70
CA GLN A 135 -0.91 -1.72 -11.04
C GLN A 135 -0.33 -2.41 -12.28
N LYS A 136 0.21 -1.62 -13.22
CA LYS A 136 0.77 -2.09 -14.48
C LYS A 136 2.28 -1.95 -14.58
N VAL A 137 2.86 -1.08 -13.77
CA VAL A 137 4.24 -0.61 -13.90
C VAL A 137 5.10 -1.06 -12.73
N CYS A 138 6.21 -1.70 -13.03
CA CYS A 138 7.29 -1.97 -12.09
C CYS A 138 8.25 -0.78 -12.10
N THR A 139 8.41 -0.08 -10.97
CA THR A 139 9.34 1.03 -10.81
C THR A 139 10.66 0.53 -10.26
N ALA A 140 11.68 0.42 -11.11
CA ALA A 140 13.02 -0.03 -10.75
C ALA A 140 14.00 1.13 -10.64
N VAL A 141 14.67 1.26 -9.51
CA VAL A 141 15.68 2.31 -9.29
C VAL A 141 17.04 1.81 -9.75
N ILE A 142 17.61 2.48 -10.75
CA ILE A 142 18.93 2.15 -11.30
C ILE A 142 20.02 3.18 -10.97
N ASN A 143 19.61 4.31 -10.41
CA ASN A 143 20.51 5.37 -9.94
C ASN A 143 20.65 5.33 -8.42
N HIS A 144 21.82 5.74 -7.93
CA HIS A 144 22.05 5.98 -6.51
C HIS A 144 21.93 7.47 -6.20
N GLY A 145 21.31 7.81 -5.09
CA GLY A 145 21.28 9.18 -4.59
C GLY A 145 20.12 10.04 -5.08
N GLY A 146 19.14 9.49 -5.76
CA GLY A 146 17.87 10.19 -6.01
C GLY A 146 17.16 10.52 -4.70
N GLN A 147 16.71 11.78 -4.51
CA GLN A 147 16.00 12.18 -3.31
C GLN A 147 14.54 11.77 -3.39
N SER A 148 14.12 10.83 -2.52
CA SER A 148 12.72 10.57 -2.27
C SER A 148 12.24 11.34 -1.03
N PHE A 149 10.94 11.40 -0.80
CA PHE A 149 10.36 11.94 0.44
C PHE A 149 10.92 11.28 1.70
N ASP A 150 11.42 10.03 1.58
CA ASP A 150 11.88 9.20 2.69
C ASP A 150 13.40 9.02 2.75
N GLY A 151 14.18 9.69 1.92
CA GLY A 151 15.64 9.59 1.88
C GLY A 151 16.18 9.21 0.51
N TRP A 152 17.38 8.63 0.49
CA TRP A 152 18.08 8.29 -0.72
C TRP A 152 17.57 6.97 -1.31
N TYR A 153 17.42 6.94 -2.64
CA TYR A 153 17.21 5.68 -3.35
C TYR A 153 18.52 4.90 -3.41
N GLU A 154 18.42 3.59 -3.18
CA GLU A 154 19.51 2.66 -3.40
C GLU A 154 19.32 2.00 -4.76
N SER A 155 20.35 2.07 -5.60
CA SER A 155 20.34 1.44 -6.90
C SER A 155 20.17 -0.08 -6.80
N MET A 156 19.33 -0.64 -7.65
CA MET A 156 19.19 -2.09 -7.83
C MET A 156 20.27 -2.69 -8.73
N ILE A 157 21.09 -1.83 -9.35
CA ILE A 157 22.24 -2.24 -10.17
C ILE A 157 23.52 -1.77 -9.49
N LEU A 158 24.44 -2.68 -9.22
CA LEU A 158 25.75 -2.32 -8.71
C LEU A 158 26.68 -1.93 -9.89
N TRP A 159 27.11 -0.69 -9.89
CA TRP A 159 27.98 -0.11 -10.90
C TRP A 159 29.42 -0.09 -10.40
N THR A 160 30.30 -0.86 -11.01
CA THR A 160 31.70 -0.96 -10.61
C THR A 160 32.61 -0.52 -11.72
N LYS A 161 33.38 0.55 -11.52
CA LYS A 161 34.44 0.97 -12.47
C LYS A 161 35.68 0.17 -12.20
N LYS A 162 36.18 -0.52 -13.22
CA LYS A 162 37.41 -1.32 -13.17
C LYS A 162 38.67 -0.46 -13.33
N ALA A 163 39.83 -1.02 -12.97
CA ALA A 163 41.11 -0.33 -13.07
C ALA A 163 41.49 0.05 -14.51
N ASP A 164 41.02 -0.70 -15.50
CA ASP A 164 41.21 -0.43 -16.93
C ASP A 164 40.28 0.66 -17.49
N GLY A 165 39.43 1.25 -16.66
CA GLY A 165 38.43 2.26 -17.01
C GLY A 165 37.11 1.71 -17.52
N SER A 166 36.99 0.40 -17.76
CA SER A 166 35.75 -0.24 -18.15
C SER A 166 34.75 -0.32 -16.94
N TRP A 167 33.48 -0.57 -17.24
CA TRP A 167 32.44 -0.74 -16.22
C TRP A 167 31.97 -2.19 -16.16
N PHE A 168 31.64 -2.62 -14.94
CA PHE A 168 30.93 -3.86 -14.67
C PHE A 168 29.60 -3.50 -14.00
N TYR A 169 28.53 -4.17 -14.41
CA TYR A 169 27.19 -3.98 -13.90
C TYR A 169 26.70 -5.30 -13.35
N ASP A 170 26.25 -5.30 -12.08
CA ASP A 170 25.62 -6.45 -11.47
C ASP A 170 24.12 -6.16 -11.37
N TYR A 171 23.32 -6.98 -12.05
CA TYR A 171 21.87 -6.88 -12.13
C TYR A 171 21.14 -7.81 -11.16
N THR A 172 21.84 -8.49 -10.27
CA THR A 172 21.25 -9.53 -9.41
C THR A 172 20.01 -9.03 -8.64
N VAL A 173 20.09 -7.84 -8.05
CA VAL A 173 18.96 -7.25 -7.29
C VAL A 173 17.86 -6.79 -8.24
N PHE A 174 18.22 -6.15 -9.36
CA PHE A 174 17.28 -5.70 -10.38
C PHE A 174 16.49 -6.87 -10.96
N ASP A 175 17.15 -7.94 -11.38
CA ASP A 175 16.50 -9.12 -11.93
C ASP A 175 15.58 -9.78 -10.93
N LYS A 176 16.03 -9.91 -9.67
CA LYS A 176 15.22 -10.46 -8.58
C LYS A 176 13.97 -9.62 -8.35
N PHE A 177 14.09 -8.29 -8.36
CA PHE A 177 12.99 -7.37 -8.17
C PHE A 177 11.96 -7.47 -9.31
N VAL A 178 12.42 -7.37 -10.55
CA VAL A 178 11.53 -7.48 -11.72
C VAL A 178 10.82 -8.82 -11.78
N ASN A 179 11.54 -9.92 -11.51
CA ASN A 179 10.93 -11.25 -11.47
C ASN A 179 9.88 -11.39 -10.35
N MET A 180 10.14 -10.82 -9.17
CA MET A 180 9.17 -10.78 -8.08
C MET A 180 7.93 -9.99 -8.52
N MET A 181 8.09 -8.80 -9.09
CA MET A 181 6.97 -7.96 -9.57
C MET A 181 6.14 -8.69 -10.62
N ALA A 182 6.79 -9.35 -11.59
CA ALA A 182 6.10 -10.15 -12.60
C ALA A 182 5.34 -11.33 -11.97
N SER A 183 5.92 -11.99 -10.96
CA SER A 183 5.29 -13.13 -10.29
C SER A 183 4.01 -12.78 -9.54
N ILE A 184 3.86 -11.54 -9.10
CA ILE A 184 2.64 -11.03 -8.44
C ILE A 184 1.66 -10.35 -9.39
N GLY A 185 1.96 -10.30 -10.71
CA GLY A 185 1.08 -9.80 -11.76
C GLY A 185 1.33 -8.35 -12.20
N ILE A 186 2.49 -7.76 -11.86
CA ILE A 186 2.93 -6.44 -12.33
C ILE A 186 4.04 -6.66 -13.38
N ASP A 187 3.65 -6.88 -14.63
CA ASP A 187 4.54 -7.37 -15.69
C ASP A 187 4.42 -6.63 -17.03
N GLN A 188 3.63 -5.54 -17.09
CA GLN A 188 3.36 -4.89 -18.37
C GLN A 188 4.42 -3.85 -18.77
N GLN A 189 5.03 -3.20 -17.79
CA GLN A 189 6.01 -2.14 -18.04
C GLN A 189 7.04 -2.07 -16.91
N ILE A 190 8.27 -1.74 -17.26
CA ILE A 190 9.34 -1.42 -16.32
C ILE A 190 9.74 0.04 -16.54
N ASN A 191 9.62 0.87 -15.50
CA ASN A 191 10.15 2.21 -15.45
C ASN A 191 11.47 2.20 -14.68
N CYS A 192 12.53 2.71 -15.29
CA CYS A 192 13.86 2.81 -14.69
C CYS A 192 14.19 4.27 -14.35
N TYR A 193 14.65 4.51 -13.12
CA TYR A 193 15.06 5.82 -12.63
C TYR A 193 16.52 5.84 -12.22
#